data_7ab092dd191eb6a92dba1bfc44b4e87f
#
_entry.id   7ab092dd191eb6a92dba1bfc44b4e87f
#
_cell.length_a   1.000
_cell.length_b   1.000
_cell.length_c   1.000
_cell.angle_alpha   90.00
_cell.angle_beta   90.00
_cell.angle_gamma   90.00
#
_symmetry.space_group_name_H-M   'P 1'
#
loop_
_entity.id
_entity.type
_entity.pdbx_description
1 polymer ?
#
loop_
_entity_poly.entity_id
_entity_poly.type
_entity_poly.pdbx_seq_one_letter_code
_entity_poly.pdbx_strand_id
1 'polypeptide(L)'
;MKKLISIMISLALLLSLATAAIAETVINPNEDRNIELQDVGLNEAPEGVSPTTGLPLDMHNVPEGFAGLAVTGRYLPILTQIDNYNGGTDEIAPWGASYADIIYESPLHKSGYTRISLLFSDIIPDSVGPVRSARVGHCWLREEWDAGFMFYGGQEAKGSNIRDVFRSTGATQKGVLFDGTAGDNKAWMAYYSPRSGLIAPHDKDGNAAAMSELIPADHVAPNHTFLFTDEMPEGDPAECIWIDWDAEQYNSYLEYDADSNQYFRYMDRDGKLTAYVDRDANEQLAFANVIIQHTTVTYNRTADAPVTVHIGEGNADFFMGGVHIAGYWKRADETSRTVFYGPDGNELELQRGKTLISIIPEKTVVTYE
;
A
#
# COMPACT_ATOMS: atom_id res chain seq x y z
N MET A 1 -18.45 71.27 -31.99
CA MET A 1 -17.63 70.12 -31.69
C MET A 1 -18.07 69.54 -30.36
N LYS A 2 -18.99 68.58 -30.40
CA LYS A 2 -19.50 67.92 -29.19
C LYS A 2 -18.80 66.58 -29.08
N LYS A 3 -18.01 66.40 -28.02
CA LYS A 3 -17.38 65.12 -27.69
C LYS A 3 -18.44 64.20 -27.07
N LEU A 4 -18.81 63.14 -27.75
CA LEU A 4 -19.52 62.01 -27.17
C LEU A 4 -18.56 61.20 -26.28
N ILE A 5 -18.86 61.18 -25.00
CA ILE A 5 -18.21 60.27 -24.05
C ILE A 5 -19.05 58.99 -24.08
N SER A 6 -18.49 57.95 -24.66
CA SER A 6 -19.05 56.59 -24.62
C SER A 6 -18.71 55.98 -23.28
N ILE A 7 -19.69 55.78 -22.41
CA ILE A 7 -19.55 55.02 -21.17
C ILE A 7 -19.74 53.56 -21.56
N MET A 8 -18.65 52.81 -21.64
CA MET A 8 -18.67 51.34 -21.65
C MET A 8 -18.98 50.87 -20.24
N ILE A 9 -20.18 50.47 -19.99
CA ILE A 9 -20.56 49.70 -18.80
C ILE A 9 -20.04 48.29 -19.03
N SER A 10 -18.90 47.99 -18.43
CA SER A 10 -18.42 46.60 -18.29
C SER A 10 -19.31 45.91 -17.31
N LEU A 11 -20.25 45.10 -17.81
CA LEU A 11 -21.01 44.16 -17.02
C LEU A 11 -20.05 43.03 -16.62
N ALA A 12 -19.39 43.19 -15.49
CA ALA A 12 -18.70 42.09 -14.84
C ALA A 12 -19.78 41.13 -14.34
N LEU A 13 -20.05 40.08 -15.12
CA LEU A 13 -20.72 38.89 -14.60
C LEU A 13 -19.77 38.29 -13.54
N LEU A 14 -20.04 38.61 -12.28
CA LEU A 14 -19.62 37.80 -11.16
C LEU A 14 -20.41 36.48 -11.29
N LEU A 15 -19.85 35.52 -12.02
CA LEU A 15 -20.13 34.12 -11.73
C LEU A 15 -19.58 33.90 -10.33
N SER A 16 -20.40 34.01 -9.32
CA SER A 16 -20.20 33.33 -8.07
C SER A 16 -20.34 31.82 -8.40
N LEU A 17 -19.26 31.18 -8.73
CA LEU A 17 -19.12 29.76 -8.47
C LEU A 17 -19.31 29.66 -6.95
N ALA A 18 -20.53 29.36 -6.53
CA ALA A 18 -20.77 28.76 -5.26
C ALA A 18 -20.08 27.39 -5.39
N THR A 19 -18.82 27.33 -5.03
CA THR A 19 -18.22 26.09 -4.57
C THR A 19 -19.08 25.70 -3.37
N ALA A 20 -20.06 24.81 -3.59
CA ALA A 20 -20.63 24.10 -2.48
C ALA A 20 -19.42 23.51 -1.77
N ALA A 21 -19.13 23.97 -0.56
CA ALA A 21 -18.14 23.31 0.27
C ALA A 21 -18.64 21.87 0.37
N ILE A 22 -17.93 20.95 -0.27
CA ILE A 22 -18.20 19.52 -0.09
C ILE A 22 -17.95 19.29 1.38
N ALA A 23 -18.96 18.81 2.11
CA ALA A 23 -18.83 18.63 3.54
C ALA A 23 -17.94 17.43 3.77
N GLU A 24 -16.89 17.61 4.55
CA GLU A 24 -16.01 16.52 4.99
C GLU A 24 -16.84 15.42 5.64
N THR A 25 -16.70 14.20 5.14
CA THR A 25 -17.40 13.01 5.65
C THR A 25 -16.43 12.19 6.49
N VAL A 26 -16.81 11.90 7.74
CA VAL A 26 -16.04 11.04 8.65
C VAL A 26 -16.52 9.60 8.50
N ILE A 27 -15.61 8.68 8.17
CA ILE A 27 -15.92 7.25 8.10
C ILE A 27 -16.19 6.69 9.49
N ASN A 28 -17.29 5.94 9.62
CA ASN A 28 -17.60 5.18 10.82
C ASN A 28 -17.09 3.74 10.66
N PRO A 29 -15.99 3.33 11.31
CA PRO A 29 -15.43 1.98 11.17
C PRO A 29 -16.35 0.88 11.71
N ASN A 30 -17.32 1.23 12.58
CA ASN A 30 -18.25 0.30 13.23
C ASN A 30 -19.66 0.44 12.65
N GLU A 31 -19.81 0.96 11.45
CA GLU A 31 -21.09 1.01 10.78
C GLU A 31 -21.64 -0.41 10.57
N ASP A 32 -22.89 -0.64 11.00
CA ASP A 32 -23.57 -1.90 10.71
C ASP A 32 -24.09 -1.88 9.25
N ARG A 33 -23.33 -2.51 8.38
CA ARG A 33 -23.65 -2.57 6.94
C ARG A 33 -24.56 -3.74 6.57
N ASN A 34 -24.72 -4.74 7.48
CA ASN A 34 -25.66 -5.85 7.42
C ASN A 34 -25.85 -6.49 6.03
N ILE A 35 -24.75 -6.87 5.40
CA ILE A 35 -24.69 -7.44 4.05
C ILE A 35 -24.29 -8.92 4.15
N GLU A 36 -24.93 -9.78 3.36
CA GLU A 36 -24.54 -11.16 3.20
C GLU A 36 -23.40 -11.27 2.16
N LEU A 37 -22.22 -11.70 2.59
CA LEU A 37 -21.08 -11.87 1.72
C LEU A 37 -21.20 -13.16 0.92
N GLN A 38 -21.04 -13.04 -0.40
CA GLN A 38 -21.05 -14.19 -1.30
C GLN A 38 -19.79 -15.06 -1.12
N ASP A 39 -19.95 -16.36 -1.24
CA ASP A 39 -18.80 -17.27 -1.32
C ASP A 39 -18.13 -17.09 -2.69
N VAL A 40 -16.85 -16.71 -2.69
CA VAL A 40 -16.08 -16.49 -3.90
C VAL A 40 -14.92 -17.48 -3.97
N GLY A 41 -14.66 -17.96 -5.17
CA GLY A 41 -13.52 -18.83 -5.47
C GLY A 41 -12.21 -18.07 -5.65
N LEU A 42 -11.21 -18.78 -6.17
CA LEU A 42 -10.00 -18.16 -6.66
C LEU A 42 -10.27 -17.58 -8.05
N ASN A 43 -9.86 -16.34 -8.26
CA ASN A 43 -9.84 -15.73 -9.58
C ASN A 43 -8.57 -16.16 -10.31
N GLU A 44 -8.61 -16.16 -11.65
CA GLU A 44 -7.44 -16.39 -12.48
C GLU A 44 -7.20 -15.15 -13.33
N ALA A 45 -5.98 -14.64 -13.31
CA ALA A 45 -5.59 -13.54 -14.20
C ALA A 45 -5.53 -14.07 -15.64
N PRO A 46 -6.05 -13.33 -16.63
CA PRO A 46 -5.85 -13.65 -18.03
C PRO A 46 -4.36 -13.72 -18.39
N GLU A 47 -4.02 -14.52 -19.41
CA GLU A 47 -2.64 -14.58 -19.91
C GLU A 47 -2.15 -13.19 -20.35
N GLY A 48 -0.95 -12.81 -19.94
CA GLY A 48 -0.35 -11.50 -20.24
C GLY A 48 -0.90 -10.34 -19.43
N VAL A 49 -1.72 -10.61 -18.41
CA VAL A 49 -2.27 -9.60 -17.51
C VAL A 49 -1.74 -9.82 -16.09
N SER A 50 -1.40 -8.73 -15.42
CA SER A 50 -0.96 -8.74 -14.04
C SER A 50 -2.06 -9.23 -13.09
N PRO A 51 -1.78 -10.17 -12.19
CA PRO A 51 -2.72 -10.58 -11.16
C PRO A 51 -2.91 -9.55 -10.04
N THR A 52 -1.98 -8.62 -9.88
CA THR A 52 -1.96 -7.64 -8.78
C THR A 52 -2.43 -6.25 -9.19
N THR A 53 -2.28 -5.90 -10.48
CA THR A 53 -2.67 -4.58 -11.00
C THR A 53 -3.74 -4.64 -12.10
N GLY A 54 -4.01 -5.81 -12.67
CA GLY A 54 -4.91 -5.97 -13.82
C GLY A 54 -4.39 -5.33 -15.12
N LEU A 55 -3.18 -4.77 -15.12
CA LEU A 55 -2.59 -4.13 -16.30
C LEU A 55 -1.97 -5.18 -17.23
N PRO A 56 -1.96 -4.95 -18.56
CA PRO A 56 -1.18 -5.75 -19.50
C PRO A 56 0.31 -5.71 -19.17
N LEU A 57 0.97 -6.87 -19.12
CA LEU A 57 2.39 -6.98 -18.73
C LEU A 57 3.34 -6.37 -19.75
N ASP A 58 2.97 -6.30 -21.03
CA ASP A 58 3.75 -5.69 -22.11
C ASP A 58 3.76 -4.15 -22.06
N MET A 59 2.90 -3.54 -21.24
CA MET A 59 2.89 -2.10 -21.02
C MET A 59 3.97 -1.64 -20.00
N HIS A 60 4.59 -2.57 -19.28
CA HIS A 60 5.62 -2.22 -18.30
C HIS A 60 6.94 -1.86 -18.98
N ASN A 61 7.45 -0.68 -18.68
CA ASN A 61 8.81 -0.29 -19.07
C ASN A 61 9.78 -0.74 -17.98
N VAL A 62 10.50 -1.84 -18.23
CA VAL A 62 11.35 -2.48 -17.22
C VAL A 62 12.80 -2.03 -17.38
N PRO A 63 13.39 -1.38 -16.35
CA PRO A 63 14.81 -1.03 -16.36
C PRO A 63 15.72 -2.26 -16.38
N GLU A 64 16.95 -2.10 -16.87
CA GLU A 64 17.97 -3.16 -16.84
C GLU A 64 18.32 -3.53 -15.38
N GLY A 65 18.45 -4.80 -15.10
CA GLY A 65 18.76 -5.32 -13.75
C GLY A 65 17.54 -5.64 -12.89
N PHE A 66 16.35 -5.29 -13.35
CA PHE A 66 15.10 -5.63 -12.66
C PHE A 66 14.64 -7.05 -12.98
N ALA A 67 13.78 -7.60 -12.10
CA ALA A 67 13.13 -8.90 -12.24
C ALA A 67 11.60 -8.76 -12.26
N GLY A 68 10.89 -9.86 -12.05
CA GLY A 68 9.43 -9.89 -11.93
C GLY A 68 8.73 -10.58 -13.10
N LEU A 69 7.41 -10.64 -13.02
CA LEU A 69 6.56 -11.36 -13.98
C LEU A 69 6.70 -10.83 -15.40
N ALA A 70 6.76 -9.50 -15.57
CA ALA A 70 6.92 -8.85 -16.88
C ALA A 70 8.27 -9.16 -17.53
N VAL A 71 9.29 -9.59 -16.76
CA VAL A 71 10.64 -9.89 -17.25
C VAL A 71 10.82 -11.39 -17.47
N THR A 72 10.43 -12.18 -16.47
CA THR A 72 10.76 -13.61 -16.39
C THR A 72 9.63 -14.52 -16.84
N GLY A 73 8.41 -14.00 -16.94
CA GLY A 73 7.19 -14.80 -17.14
C GLY A 73 6.83 -15.67 -15.92
N ARG A 74 7.55 -15.55 -14.80
CA ARG A 74 7.28 -16.31 -13.58
C ARG A 74 6.64 -15.41 -12.54
N TYR A 75 5.45 -15.79 -12.06
CA TYR A 75 4.81 -15.12 -10.94
C TYR A 75 5.51 -15.52 -9.64
N LEU A 76 6.17 -14.57 -9.02
CA LEU A 76 6.95 -14.76 -7.80
C LEU A 76 7.00 -13.45 -7.01
N PRO A 77 5.97 -13.16 -6.23
CA PRO A 77 5.93 -11.89 -5.50
C PRO A 77 7.01 -11.82 -4.43
N ILE A 78 7.52 -10.61 -4.18
CA ILE A 78 8.39 -10.29 -3.06
C ILE A 78 7.79 -9.14 -2.25
N LEU A 79 7.69 -9.33 -0.94
CA LEU A 79 7.23 -8.31 0.01
C LEU A 79 8.43 -7.69 0.70
N THR A 80 8.54 -6.37 0.67
CA THR A 80 9.64 -5.64 1.29
C THR A 80 9.15 -4.71 2.38
N GLN A 81 9.77 -4.77 3.55
CA GLN A 81 9.47 -3.85 4.65
C GLN A 81 10.34 -2.61 4.54
N ILE A 82 9.75 -1.44 4.35
CA ILE A 82 10.47 -0.17 4.32
C ILE A 82 9.99 0.80 5.40
N ASP A 83 10.83 1.78 5.69
CA ASP A 83 10.48 2.85 6.61
C ASP A 83 9.46 3.81 5.97
N ASN A 84 8.51 4.25 6.79
CA ASN A 84 7.61 5.35 6.43
C ASN A 84 8.04 6.68 7.07
N TYR A 85 9.07 6.63 7.88
CA TYR A 85 9.60 7.80 8.57
C TYR A 85 10.70 8.47 7.74
N ASN A 86 10.63 9.77 7.57
CA ASN A 86 11.62 10.55 6.84
C ASN A 86 12.45 11.49 7.73
N GLY A 87 12.50 11.20 9.03
CA GLY A 87 13.40 11.85 9.99
C GLY A 87 13.22 13.35 10.15
N GLY A 88 12.11 13.94 9.67
CA GLY A 88 11.94 15.39 9.62
C GLY A 88 12.87 16.10 8.64
N THR A 89 13.55 15.36 7.77
CA THR A 89 14.35 15.90 6.67
C THR A 89 13.70 15.52 5.35
N ASP A 90 13.77 16.40 4.36
CA ASP A 90 13.27 16.13 3.00
C ASP A 90 14.04 15.00 2.28
N GLU A 91 15.08 14.45 2.92
CA GLU A 91 16.03 13.54 2.32
C GLU A 91 15.71 12.05 2.46
N ILE A 92 14.73 11.67 3.32
CA ILE A 92 14.39 10.26 3.56
C ILE A 92 13.05 9.93 2.90
N ALA A 93 12.93 10.18 1.62
CA ALA A 93 11.85 9.60 0.82
C ALA A 93 12.20 8.13 0.51
N PRO A 94 11.20 7.24 0.35
CA PRO A 94 11.45 5.87 -0.07
C PRO A 94 12.09 5.86 -1.47
N TRP A 95 12.74 4.75 -1.79
CA TRP A 95 13.19 4.46 -3.15
C TRP A 95 12.76 3.06 -3.55
N GLY A 96 12.51 2.87 -4.84
CA GLY A 96 11.95 1.65 -5.39
C GLY A 96 10.45 1.47 -5.13
N ALA A 97 9.81 2.37 -4.38
CA ALA A 97 8.42 2.24 -3.99
C ALA A 97 7.43 2.48 -5.15
N SER A 98 7.81 3.27 -6.14
CA SER A 98 7.00 3.54 -7.34
C SER A 98 6.79 2.29 -8.21
N TYR A 99 7.60 1.25 -8.05
CA TYR A 99 7.45 -0.03 -8.75
C TYR A 99 6.53 -1.04 -8.04
N ALA A 100 6.12 -0.76 -6.80
CA ALA A 100 5.23 -1.67 -6.08
C ALA A 100 3.85 -1.74 -6.72
N ASP A 101 3.32 -2.97 -6.87
CA ASP A 101 1.97 -3.21 -7.36
C ASP A 101 0.94 -2.89 -6.28
N ILE A 102 1.24 -3.32 -5.05
CA ILE A 102 0.43 -3.06 -3.86
C ILE A 102 1.33 -2.47 -2.77
N ILE A 103 0.87 -1.40 -2.16
CA ILE A 103 1.48 -0.82 -0.97
C ILE A 103 0.55 -1.04 0.21
N TYR A 104 1.04 -1.73 1.25
CA TYR A 104 0.34 -1.82 2.51
C TYR A 104 0.91 -0.80 3.48
N GLU A 105 0.05 -0.03 4.14
CA GLU A 105 0.42 0.78 5.29
C GLU A 105 -0.27 0.25 6.53
N SER A 106 0.49 0.04 7.60
CA SER A 106 -0.04 -0.56 8.83
C SER A 106 0.64 0.01 10.07
N PRO A 107 0.01 -0.10 11.25
CA PRO A 107 0.60 0.36 12.51
C PRO A 107 1.95 -0.29 12.81
N LEU A 108 2.89 0.51 13.24
CA LEU A 108 4.21 0.09 13.73
C LEU A 108 4.29 0.15 15.26
N HIS A 109 3.61 1.12 15.87
CA HIS A 109 3.67 1.41 17.29
C HIS A 109 2.35 2.05 17.75
N LYS A 110 2.01 1.91 19.04
CA LYS A 110 0.77 2.48 19.61
C LYS A 110 0.68 4.00 19.52
N SER A 111 1.77 4.70 19.23
CA SER A 111 1.83 6.16 19.08
C SER A 111 1.47 6.63 17.66
N GLY A 112 0.78 5.84 16.87
CA GLY A 112 0.37 6.22 15.53
C GLY A 112 1.43 6.07 14.44
N TYR A 113 2.64 5.63 14.78
CA TYR A 113 3.68 5.38 13.78
C TYR A 113 3.29 4.22 12.87
N THR A 114 3.54 4.37 11.59
CA THR A 114 3.23 3.36 10.57
C THR A 114 4.48 2.77 9.91
N ARG A 115 4.29 1.69 9.21
CA ARG A 115 5.26 1.02 8.35
C ARG A 115 4.63 0.69 7.01
N ILE A 116 5.44 0.76 5.96
CA ILE A 116 5.06 0.40 4.61
C ILE A 116 5.62 -0.97 4.26
N SER A 117 4.76 -1.80 3.67
CA SER A 117 5.14 -3.05 3.03
C SER A 117 4.88 -2.93 1.53
N LEU A 118 5.92 -3.08 0.73
CA LEU A 118 5.86 -3.00 -0.73
C LEU A 118 5.75 -4.41 -1.29
N LEU A 119 4.68 -4.72 -2.00
CA LEU A 119 4.53 -5.97 -2.74
C LEU A 119 4.88 -5.71 -4.21
N PHE A 120 5.85 -6.43 -4.69
CA PHE A 120 6.28 -6.45 -6.07
C PHE A 120 5.98 -7.80 -6.69
N SER A 121 5.34 -7.84 -7.84
CA SER A 121 5.18 -9.05 -8.64
C SER A 121 5.46 -8.81 -10.11
N ASP A 122 4.97 -7.71 -10.68
CA ASP A 122 5.13 -7.38 -12.09
C ASP A 122 6.56 -6.96 -12.41
N ILE A 123 7.05 -5.99 -11.66
CA ILE A 123 8.41 -5.46 -11.73
C ILE A 123 9.03 -5.51 -10.33
N ILE A 124 10.19 -6.14 -10.20
CA ILE A 124 10.94 -6.20 -8.94
C ILE A 124 12.23 -5.39 -9.11
N PRO A 125 12.40 -4.26 -8.41
CA PRO A 125 13.54 -3.39 -8.59
C PRO A 125 14.83 -3.92 -7.94
N ASP A 126 15.96 -3.46 -8.44
CA ASP A 126 17.31 -3.80 -7.95
C ASP A 126 17.76 -2.96 -6.75
N SER A 127 17.00 -1.92 -6.38
CA SER A 127 17.24 -1.06 -5.22
C SER A 127 15.92 -0.66 -4.57
N VAL A 128 15.76 -1.01 -3.29
CA VAL A 128 14.56 -0.71 -2.50
C VAL A 128 14.94 -0.30 -1.08
N GLY A 129 14.31 0.74 -0.56
CA GLY A 129 14.50 1.10 0.84
C GLY A 129 13.82 2.39 1.29
N PRO A 130 14.15 2.79 2.52
CA PRO A 130 15.03 2.17 3.52
C PRO A 130 14.44 0.86 4.07
N VAL A 131 15.14 -0.25 3.92
CA VAL A 131 14.66 -1.55 4.41
C VAL A 131 14.69 -1.58 5.94
N ARG A 132 13.59 -2.03 6.54
CA ARG A 132 13.37 -1.94 7.99
C ARG A 132 12.78 -3.23 8.58
N SER A 133 12.59 -3.19 9.90
CA SER A 133 12.20 -4.35 10.68
C SER A 133 10.76 -4.79 10.44
N ALA A 134 10.55 -6.10 10.34
CA ALA A 134 9.24 -6.71 10.27
C ALA A 134 8.48 -6.71 11.62
N ARG A 135 7.17 -6.79 11.54
CA ARG A 135 6.24 -7.04 12.64
C ARG A 135 5.38 -8.26 12.31
N VAL A 136 4.68 -8.78 13.30
CA VAL A 136 3.83 -9.99 13.13
C VAL A 136 2.79 -9.78 12.01
N GLY A 137 2.15 -8.61 11.94
CA GLY A 137 1.21 -8.28 10.87
C GLY A 137 1.81 -8.42 9.47
N HIS A 138 3.04 -7.97 9.27
CA HIS A 138 3.74 -8.07 7.99
C HIS A 138 4.03 -9.54 7.59
N CYS A 139 4.25 -10.41 8.59
CA CYS A 139 4.41 -11.84 8.33
C CYS A 139 3.10 -12.44 7.76
N TRP A 140 1.94 -12.02 8.26
CA TRP A 140 0.66 -12.49 7.74
C TRP A 140 0.36 -11.97 6.33
N LEU A 141 0.80 -10.77 5.98
CA LEU A 141 0.77 -10.27 4.59
C LEU A 141 1.67 -11.13 3.69
N ARG A 142 2.87 -11.47 4.15
CA ARG A 142 3.76 -12.38 3.44
C ARG A 142 3.11 -13.75 3.20
N GLU A 143 2.44 -14.35 4.21
CA GLU A 143 1.78 -15.64 4.09
C GLU A 143 0.62 -15.61 3.08
N GLU A 144 -0.13 -14.51 3.03
CA GLU A 144 -1.20 -14.31 2.04
C GLU A 144 -0.71 -14.51 0.61
N TRP A 145 0.43 -13.95 0.27
CA TRP A 145 1.00 -14.02 -1.07
C TRP A 145 2.00 -15.17 -1.24
N ASP A 146 2.32 -15.91 -0.20
CA ASP A 146 3.46 -16.82 -0.12
C ASP A 146 4.73 -16.25 -0.74
N ALA A 147 4.93 -14.95 -0.50
CA ALA A 147 5.95 -14.12 -1.13
C ALA A 147 7.35 -14.37 -0.57
N GLY A 148 8.39 -14.06 -1.34
CA GLY A 148 9.69 -13.73 -0.79
C GLY A 148 9.57 -12.57 0.18
N PHE A 149 10.34 -12.54 1.27
CA PHE A 149 10.21 -11.53 2.30
C PHE A 149 11.54 -10.86 2.62
N MET A 150 11.68 -9.60 2.21
CA MET A 150 12.86 -8.76 2.45
C MET A 150 12.61 -7.83 3.63
N PHE A 151 13.44 -7.91 4.67
CA PHE A 151 13.31 -7.09 5.88
C PHE A 151 14.64 -7.01 6.62
N TYR A 152 14.80 -6.03 7.51
CA TYR A 152 16.04 -5.84 8.27
C TYR A 152 15.77 -5.98 9.78
N GLY A 153 15.86 -7.20 10.32
CA GLY A 153 15.50 -7.55 11.67
C GLY A 153 13.99 -7.54 11.91
N GLY A 154 13.56 -7.80 13.12
CA GLY A 154 12.14 -7.84 13.43
C GLY A 154 11.82 -7.89 14.91
N GLN A 155 10.52 -7.80 15.21
CA GLN A 155 10.02 -7.87 16.56
C GLN A 155 10.12 -9.31 17.11
N GLU A 156 10.80 -9.50 18.22
CA GLU A 156 10.99 -10.80 18.88
C GLU A 156 10.50 -10.80 20.34
N ALA A 157 9.55 -9.92 20.69
CA ALA A 157 8.97 -9.89 22.02
C ALA A 157 7.94 -11.00 22.23
N LYS A 158 7.79 -11.48 23.46
CA LYS A 158 6.77 -12.47 23.82
C LYS A 158 5.36 -11.99 23.39
N GLY A 159 4.66 -12.79 22.59
CA GLY A 159 3.32 -12.49 22.07
C GLY A 159 3.30 -11.56 20.84
N SER A 160 4.48 -11.13 20.35
CA SER A 160 4.63 -10.41 19.09
C SER A 160 5.97 -10.75 18.42
N ASN A 161 6.24 -12.05 18.28
CA ASN A 161 7.52 -12.57 17.77
C ASN A 161 7.36 -13.08 16.33
N ILE A 162 8.04 -12.44 15.37
CA ILE A 162 8.00 -12.83 13.96
C ILE A 162 8.54 -14.24 13.73
N ARG A 163 9.52 -14.70 14.56
CA ARG A 163 10.10 -16.04 14.44
C ARG A 163 9.10 -17.15 14.79
N ASP A 164 8.14 -16.83 15.66
CA ASP A 164 7.08 -17.78 15.99
C ASP A 164 6.12 -17.96 14.80
N VAL A 165 5.79 -16.88 14.09
CA VAL A 165 4.98 -16.94 12.86
C VAL A 165 5.72 -17.72 11.78
N PHE A 166 6.96 -17.38 11.48
CA PHE A 166 7.74 -18.10 10.45
C PHE A 166 7.90 -19.60 10.74
N ARG A 167 7.93 -19.98 12.01
CA ARG A 167 8.00 -21.39 12.41
C ARG A 167 6.63 -22.07 12.26
N SER A 168 5.55 -21.43 12.67
CA SER A 168 4.19 -22.00 12.59
C SER A 168 3.72 -22.19 11.15
N THR A 169 4.09 -21.27 10.25
CA THR A 169 3.70 -21.31 8.83
C THR A 169 4.69 -22.11 7.95
N GLY A 170 5.82 -22.54 8.52
CA GLY A 170 6.88 -23.21 7.76
C GLY A 170 7.72 -22.31 6.86
N ALA A 171 7.53 -20.99 6.90
CA ALA A 171 8.28 -20.04 6.08
C ALA A 171 9.80 -20.15 6.22
N THR A 172 10.27 -20.53 7.43
CA THR A 172 11.70 -20.74 7.71
C THR A 172 12.34 -21.80 6.79
N GLN A 173 11.59 -22.82 6.38
CA GLN A 173 12.04 -23.91 5.54
C GLN A 173 11.91 -23.64 4.04
N LYS A 174 11.09 -22.67 3.66
CA LYS A 174 10.78 -22.37 2.24
C LYS A 174 11.91 -21.66 1.49
N GLY A 175 12.93 -21.12 2.18
CA GLY A 175 14.00 -20.34 1.54
C GLY A 175 13.57 -18.98 0.98
N VAL A 176 12.53 -18.40 1.55
CA VAL A 176 11.89 -17.15 1.10
C VAL A 176 12.13 -15.97 2.03
N LEU A 177 12.88 -16.15 3.13
CA LEU A 177 13.10 -15.12 4.14
C LEU A 177 14.49 -14.49 3.98
N PHE A 178 14.55 -13.20 3.71
CA PHE A 178 15.76 -12.42 3.49
C PHE A 178 15.92 -11.39 4.61
N ASP A 179 16.37 -11.85 5.78
CA ASP A 179 16.61 -11.01 6.94
C ASP A 179 18.01 -10.37 6.88
N GLY A 180 18.10 -9.05 6.76
CA GLY A 180 19.36 -8.32 6.73
C GLY A 180 20.17 -8.34 8.03
N THR A 181 19.68 -9.01 9.08
CA THR A 181 20.41 -9.24 10.34
C THR A 181 20.85 -10.70 10.51
N ALA A 182 20.68 -11.56 9.50
CA ALA A 182 20.90 -13.00 9.61
C ALA A 182 22.38 -13.42 9.67
N GLY A 183 23.32 -12.50 9.52
CA GLY A 183 24.76 -12.73 9.54
C GLY A 183 25.36 -13.02 8.16
N ASP A 184 26.64 -12.72 8.01
CA ASP A 184 27.36 -12.64 6.72
C ASP A 184 27.48 -13.98 5.96
N ASN A 185 27.13 -15.10 6.58
CA ASN A 185 27.15 -16.41 5.95
C ASN A 185 25.92 -16.72 5.07
N LYS A 186 24.98 -15.80 4.97
CA LYS A 186 23.78 -15.95 4.14
C LYS A 186 23.99 -15.27 2.79
N ALA A 187 23.63 -15.96 1.70
CA ALA A 187 23.84 -15.46 0.33
C ALA A 187 23.20 -14.10 0.09
N TRP A 188 22.02 -13.85 0.63
CA TRP A 188 21.31 -12.58 0.46
C TRP A 188 21.94 -11.38 1.17
N MET A 189 22.87 -11.61 2.11
CA MET A 189 23.57 -10.50 2.78
C MET A 189 24.40 -9.65 1.83
N ALA A 190 24.85 -10.22 0.71
CA ALA A 190 25.55 -9.50 -0.34
C ALA A 190 24.66 -8.47 -1.08
N TYR A 191 23.35 -8.58 -0.93
CA TYR A 191 22.35 -7.73 -1.58
C TYR A 191 21.80 -6.63 -0.67
N TYR A 192 22.33 -6.50 0.55
CA TYR A 192 22.10 -5.36 1.44
C TYR A 192 23.31 -4.44 1.46
N SER A 193 23.07 -3.14 1.37
CA SER A 193 24.12 -2.14 1.49
C SER A 193 23.63 -0.89 2.25
N PRO A 194 24.54 -0.16 2.91
CA PRO A 194 24.20 1.18 3.41
C PRO A 194 24.21 2.17 2.25
N ARG A 195 23.15 2.96 2.13
CA ARG A 195 23.07 4.03 1.14
C ARG A 195 23.86 5.25 1.59
N SER A 196 24.75 5.75 0.73
CA SER A 196 25.58 6.92 1.02
C SER A 196 24.73 8.16 1.28
N GLY A 197 25.14 8.96 2.28
CA GLY A 197 24.45 10.20 2.65
C GLY A 197 23.28 10.01 3.62
N LEU A 198 22.91 8.79 3.95
CA LEU A 198 21.88 8.48 4.95
C LEU A 198 22.49 7.96 6.25
N ILE A 199 21.74 8.08 7.34
CA ILE A 199 22.19 7.68 8.68
C ILE A 199 21.46 6.42 9.11
N ALA A 200 22.21 5.44 9.62
CA ALA A 200 21.60 4.25 10.22
C ALA A 200 20.60 4.63 11.33
N PRO A 201 19.46 3.96 11.41
CA PRO A 201 19.05 2.77 10.68
C PRO A 201 18.22 3.04 9.41
N HIS A 202 18.19 4.27 8.90
CA HIS A 202 17.38 4.71 7.75
C HIS A 202 18.16 4.64 6.41
N ASP A 203 19.28 3.91 6.38
CA ASP A 203 20.23 3.84 5.28
C ASP A 203 20.24 2.49 4.54
N LYS A 204 19.40 1.53 4.94
CA LYS A 204 19.49 0.18 4.38
C LYS A 204 18.82 0.08 3.02
N ASP A 205 19.65 -0.12 2.01
CA ASP A 205 19.25 -0.49 0.65
C ASP A 205 19.23 -2.02 0.49
N GLY A 206 18.29 -2.53 -0.30
CA GLY A 206 18.21 -3.95 -0.62
C GLY A 206 17.91 -4.18 -2.10
N ASN A 207 18.63 -5.13 -2.71
CA ASN A 207 18.37 -5.56 -4.08
C ASN A 207 17.29 -6.65 -4.10
N ALA A 208 16.02 -6.24 -4.29
CA ALA A 208 14.89 -7.16 -4.29
C ALA A 208 14.90 -8.10 -5.50
N ALA A 209 15.33 -7.62 -6.67
CA ALA A 209 15.45 -8.43 -7.88
C ALA A 209 16.43 -9.60 -7.67
N ALA A 210 17.65 -9.33 -7.19
CA ALA A 210 18.62 -10.37 -6.92
C ALA A 210 18.18 -11.32 -5.80
N MET A 211 17.45 -10.84 -4.78
CA MET A 211 16.90 -11.71 -3.74
C MET A 211 15.78 -12.62 -4.27
N SER A 212 14.97 -12.15 -5.21
CA SER A 212 13.93 -12.97 -5.83
C SER A 212 14.52 -14.18 -6.58
N GLU A 213 15.71 -14.05 -7.15
CA GLU A 213 16.42 -15.14 -7.82
C GLU A 213 16.97 -16.23 -6.84
N LEU A 214 17.09 -15.90 -5.56
CA LEU A 214 17.48 -16.86 -4.52
C LEU A 214 16.32 -17.73 -4.03
N ILE A 215 15.09 -17.39 -4.38
CA ILE A 215 13.91 -18.18 -4.03
C ILE A 215 14.00 -19.52 -4.79
N PRO A 216 13.81 -20.67 -4.10
CA PRO A 216 13.90 -21.96 -4.74
C PRO A 216 13.08 -22.08 -6.03
N ALA A 217 13.63 -22.74 -7.04
CA ALA A 217 12.99 -22.83 -8.35
C ALA A 217 11.68 -23.62 -8.33
N ASP A 218 11.49 -24.49 -7.33
CA ASP A 218 10.30 -25.28 -7.08
C ASP A 218 9.27 -24.56 -6.17
N HIS A 219 9.61 -23.38 -5.66
CA HIS A 219 8.64 -22.56 -4.93
C HIS A 219 7.61 -21.98 -5.91
N VAL A 220 6.34 -22.22 -5.64
CA VAL A 220 5.20 -21.72 -6.43
C VAL A 220 4.31 -20.90 -5.51
N ALA A 221 4.31 -19.61 -5.73
CA ALA A 221 3.39 -18.71 -5.05
C ALA A 221 1.96 -18.87 -5.62
N PRO A 222 0.91 -18.84 -4.79
CA PRO A 222 -0.46 -18.85 -5.29
C PRO A 222 -0.73 -17.58 -6.10
N ASN A 223 -1.38 -17.75 -7.25
CA ASN A 223 -1.80 -16.61 -8.06
C ASN A 223 -3.10 -16.03 -7.49
N HIS A 224 -2.97 -15.20 -6.47
CA HIS A 224 -4.10 -14.45 -5.90
C HIS A 224 -4.33 -13.19 -6.75
N THR A 225 -5.38 -13.19 -7.54
CA THR A 225 -5.76 -12.01 -8.34
C THR A 225 -7.04 -11.38 -7.79
N PHE A 226 -7.11 -10.05 -7.85
CA PHE A 226 -8.35 -9.32 -7.68
C PHE A 226 -9.18 -9.37 -8.97
N LEU A 227 -10.46 -9.03 -8.89
CA LEU A 227 -11.24 -8.69 -10.06
C LEU A 227 -10.90 -7.26 -10.49
N PHE A 228 -10.79 -7.04 -11.80
CA PHE A 228 -10.48 -5.72 -12.34
C PHE A 228 -11.47 -5.33 -13.43
N THR A 229 -11.80 -4.04 -13.45
CA THR A 229 -12.69 -3.43 -14.46
C THR A 229 -12.11 -2.13 -15.01
N ASP A 230 -12.53 -1.77 -16.23
CA ASP A 230 -12.28 -0.46 -16.83
C ASP A 230 -13.52 0.46 -16.68
N GLU A 231 -14.63 -0.05 -16.13
CA GLU A 231 -15.84 0.73 -15.88
C GLU A 231 -15.64 1.61 -14.66
N MET A 232 -16.02 2.89 -14.79
CA MET A 232 -15.94 3.83 -13.67
C MET A 232 -16.96 3.45 -12.59
N PRO A 233 -16.54 3.36 -11.32
CA PRO A 233 -17.43 2.97 -10.25
C PRO A 233 -18.47 4.07 -9.93
N GLU A 234 -19.61 3.64 -9.37
CA GLU A 234 -20.59 4.54 -8.77
C GLU A 234 -20.37 4.60 -7.26
N GLY A 235 -20.49 5.80 -6.68
CA GLY A 235 -20.32 6.02 -5.24
C GLY A 235 -20.48 7.48 -4.85
N ASP A 236 -20.23 7.79 -3.59
CA ASP A 236 -20.23 9.16 -3.09
C ASP A 236 -18.95 9.89 -3.58
N PRO A 237 -19.04 11.16 -4.05
CA PRO A 237 -17.84 11.89 -4.46
C PRO A 237 -16.77 11.90 -3.35
N ALA A 238 -15.53 11.64 -3.72
CA ALA A 238 -14.39 11.57 -2.80
C ALA A 238 -13.10 11.95 -3.53
N GLU A 239 -12.92 13.26 -3.76
CA GLU A 239 -11.73 13.78 -4.43
C GLU A 239 -10.52 13.84 -3.50
N CYS A 240 -10.75 13.99 -2.20
CA CYS A 240 -9.71 14.05 -1.18
C CYS A 240 -9.95 13.03 -0.07
N ILE A 241 -8.87 12.40 0.42
CA ILE A 241 -8.91 11.44 1.52
C ILE A 241 -7.87 11.84 2.55
N TRP A 242 -8.24 11.89 3.83
CA TRP A 242 -7.35 12.13 4.93
C TRP A 242 -7.34 10.93 5.89
N ILE A 243 -6.15 10.42 6.21
CA ILE A 243 -5.95 9.33 7.18
C ILE A 243 -5.13 9.87 8.34
N ASP A 244 -5.75 10.04 9.51
CA ASP A 244 -5.11 10.51 10.73
C ASP A 244 -4.61 9.32 11.56
N TRP A 245 -3.30 9.08 11.50
CA TRP A 245 -2.64 8.01 12.23
C TRP A 245 -2.35 8.33 13.71
N ASP A 246 -2.86 9.45 14.24
CA ASP A 246 -2.55 9.93 15.61
C ASP A 246 -1.05 10.29 15.79
N ALA A 247 -0.37 10.57 14.68
CA ALA A 247 1.01 11.04 14.63
C ALA A 247 1.23 11.83 13.33
N GLU A 248 1.29 13.16 13.47
CA GLU A 248 1.26 14.12 12.35
C GLU A 248 2.16 13.74 11.18
N GLN A 249 3.41 13.37 11.45
CA GLN A 249 4.38 13.00 10.41
C GLN A 249 4.08 11.69 9.67
N TYR A 250 3.05 10.96 10.07
CA TYR A 250 2.57 9.73 9.41
C TYR A 250 1.20 9.92 8.77
N ASN A 251 0.52 11.04 9.05
CA ASN A 251 -0.77 11.33 8.43
C ASN A 251 -0.64 11.37 6.92
N SER A 252 -1.56 10.73 6.25
CA SER A 252 -1.58 10.63 4.79
C SER A 252 -2.76 11.41 4.23
N TYR A 253 -2.49 12.17 3.20
CA TYR A 253 -3.47 12.83 2.39
C TYR A 253 -3.37 12.31 0.95
N LEU A 254 -4.51 12.03 0.32
CA LEU A 254 -4.57 11.58 -1.05
C LEU A 254 -5.54 12.47 -1.82
N GLU A 255 -5.14 12.89 -3.02
CA GLU A 255 -5.90 13.77 -3.90
C GLU A 255 -6.10 13.09 -5.25
N TYR A 256 -7.35 13.02 -5.69
CA TYR A 256 -7.72 12.40 -6.94
C TYR A 256 -7.41 13.31 -8.13
N ASP A 257 -6.79 12.75 -9.14
CA ASP A 257 -6.58 13.36 -10.44
C ASP A 257 -7.39 12.62 -11.51
N ALA A 258 -8.40 13.29 -12.03
CA ALA A 258 -9.32 12.71 -13.02
C ALA A 258 -8.66 12.43 -14.38
N ASP A 259 -7.59 13.15 -14.73
CA ASP A 259 -6.89 12.96 -16.00
C ASP A 259 -6.10 11.63 -16.02
N SER A 260 -5.51 11.24 -14.90
CA SER A 260 -4.78 9.98 -14.75
C SER A 260 -5.61 8.85 -14.10
N ASN A 261 -6.80 9.15 -13.57
CA ASN A 261 -7.63 8.25 -12.78
C ASN A 261 -6.87 7.65 -11.58
N GLN A 262 -6.15 8.50 -10.82
CA GLN A 262 -5.33 8.08 -9.70
C GLN A 262 -5.43 9.03 -8.52
N TYR A 263 -5.22 8.50 -7.31
CA TYR A 263 -5.04 9.26 -6.09
C TYR A 263 -3.56 9.47 -5.81
N PHE A 264 -3.10 10.72 -5.82
CA PHE A 264 -1.73 11.12 -5.50
C PHE A 264 -1.54 11.26 -4.00
N ARG A 265 -0.48 10.64 -3.48
CA ARG A 265 -0.20 10.63 -2.05
C ARG A 265 0.67 11.79 -1.62
N TYR A 266 0.25 12.41 -0.51
CA TYR A 266 1.01 13.42 0.23
C TYR A 266 1.15 12.98 1.69
N MET A 267 2.14 13.53 2.38
CA MET A 267 2.34 13.40 3.82
C MET A 267 2.24 14.76 4.46
N ASP A 268 1.67 14.82 5.66
CA ASP A 268 1.74 16.03 6.47
C ASP A 268 3.13 16.13 7.12
N ARG A 269 3.78 17.27 6.88
CA ARG A 269 5.06 17.60 7.49
C ARG A 269 4.99 18.98 8.07
N ASP A 270 4.92 19.06 9.40
CA ASP A 270 4.84 20.33 10.13
C ASP A 270 3.68 21.22 9.63
N GLY A 271 2.50 20.63 9.41
CA GLY A 271 1.32 21.32 8.88
C GLY A 271 1.41 21.69 7.40
N LYS A 272 2.32 21.08 6.66
CA LYS A 272 2.47 21.27 5.22
C LYS A 272 2.35 19.96 4.47
N LEU A 273 1.38 19.88 3.57
CA LEU A 273 1.27 18.75 2.64
C LEU A 273 2.49 18.73 1.71
N THR A 274 3.19 17.61 1.70
CA THR A 274 4.38 17.39 0.88
C THR A 274 4.17 16.12 0.06
N ALA A 275 4.38 16.21 -1.26
CA ALA A 275 4.26 15.05 -2.14
C ALA A 275 5.14 13.88 -1.64
N TYR A 276 4.55 12.68 -1.57
CA TYR A 276 5.26 11.48 -1.17
C TYR A 276 5.91 10.84 -2.40
N VAL A 277 7.19 11.10 -2.57
CA VAL A 277 7.94 10.82 -3.81
C VAL A 277 8.88 9.65 -3.63
N ASP A 278 8.94 8.75 -4.61
CA ASP A 278 10.07 7.83 -4.79
C ASP A 278 11.29 8.63 -5.23
N ARG A 279 12.34 8.66 -4.39
CA ARG A 279 13.48 9.55 -4.61
C ARG A 279 14.36 9.15 -5.80
N ASP A 280 14.38 7.88 -6.20
CA ASP A 280 15.22 7.41 -7.30
C ASP A 280 14.52 7.58 -8.64
N ALA A 281 13.24 7.27 -8.70
CA ALA A 281 12.41 7.50 -9.87
C ALA A 281 12.02 8.99 -10.01
N ASN A 282 12.07 9.78 -8.92
CA ASN A 282 11.52 11.13 -8.82
C ASN A 282 10.05 11.16 -9.24
N GLU A 283 9.28 10.16 -8.80
CA GLU A 283 7.88 9.95 -9.12
C GLU A 283 7.05 10.00 -7.84
N GLN A 284 5.99 10.80 -7.82
CA GLN A 284 5.05 10.83 -6.71
C GLN A 284 4.24 9.54 -6.70
N LEU A 285 4.08 8.92 -5.53
CA LEU A 285 3.26 7.72 -5.40
C LEU A 285 1.80 8.04 -5.67
N ALA A 286 1.21 7.28 -6.59
CA ALA A 286 -0.18 7.41 -6.99
C ALA A 286 -0.82 6.02 -7.17
N PHE A 287 -2.13 5.94 -6.93
CA PHE A 287 -2.87 4.68 -6.85
C PHE A 287 -4.20 4.80 -7.58
N ALA A 288 -4.52 3.79 -8.38
CA ALA A 288 -5.86 3.66 -8.97
C ALA A 288 -6.90 3.30 -7.91
N ASN A 289 -6.47 2.59 -6.85
CA ASN A 289 -7.34 2.17 -5.76
C ASN A 289 -6.70 2.51 -4.41
N VAL A 290 -7.49 3.07 -3.51
CA VAL A 290 -7.15 3.24 -2.09
C VAL A 290 -8.16 2.47 -1.27
N ILE A 291 -7.68 1.53 -0.46
CA ILE A 291 -8.52 0.66 0.37
C ILE A 291 -8.19 0.93 1.84
N ILE A 292 -9.20 1.24 2.61
CA ILE A 292 -9.13 1.35 4.06
C ILE A 292 -9.69 0.07 4.65
N GLN A 293 -8.83 -0.78 5.19
CA GLN A 293 -9.21 -2.04 5.82
C GLN A 293 -9.27 -1.84 7.33
N HIS A 294 -10.49 -1.76 7.88
CA HIS A 294 -10.70 -1.62 9.33
C HIS A 294 -10.49 -2.96 10.01
N THR A 295 -9.65 -2.99 11.04
CA THR A 295 -9.39 -4.24 11.77
C THR A 295 -9.02 -4.00 13.23
N THR A 296 -9.12 -5.05 14.02
CA THR A 296 -8.68 -5.01 15.42
C THR A 296 -7.16 -5.04 15.49
N VAL A 297 -6.58 -4.03 16.13
CA VAL A 297 -5.15 -3.96 16.43
C VAL A 297 -4.95 -3.85 17.93
N THR A 298 -4.25 -4.82 18.50
CA THR A 298 -3.80 -4.78 19.89
C THR A 298 -2.30 -4.50 19.95
N TYR A 299 -1.83 -4.08 21.11
CA TYR A 299 -0.41 -3.76 21.27
C TYR A 299 0.20 -4.60 22.39
N ASN A 300 1.36 -5.18 22.12
CA ASN A 300 2.12 -5.90 23.12
C ASN A 300 2.55 -4.98 24.24
N ARG A 301 2.23 -5.34 25.50
CA ARG A 301 2.49 -4.49 26.70
C ARG A 301 3.96 -4.20 26.95
N THR A 302 4.86 -5.03 26.47
CA THR A 302 6.31 -4.90 26.73
C THR A 302 7.02 -4.08 25.67
N ALA A 303 6.56 -4.14 24.42
CA ALA A 303 7.24 -3.59 23.25
C ALA A 303 6.39 -2.55 22.51
N ASP A 304 5.16 -2.28 22.96
CA ASP A 304 4.18 -1.43 22.27
C ASP A 304 4.03 -1.77 20.76
N ALA A 305 4.42 -3.01 20.40
CA ALA A 305 4.37 -3.51 19.04
C ALA A 305 2.97 -3.98 18.68
N PRO A 306 2.49 -3.70 17.45
CA PRO A 306 1.17 -4.09 17.02
C PRO A 306 1.05 -5.61 16.85
N VAL A 307 -0.13 -6.11 17.16
CA VAL A 307 -0.64 -7.42 16.78
C VAL A 307 -1.94 -7.17 16.03
N THR A 308 -1.85 -7.21 14.73
CA THR A 308 -2.96 -6.90 13.80
C THR A 308 -3.71 -8.17 13.46
N VAL A 309 -5.03 -8.11 13.48
CA VAL A 309 -5.87 -9.22 13.02
C VAL A 309 -5.96 -9.16 11.49
N HIS A 310 -5.52 -10.22 10.83
CA HIS A 310 -5.54 -10.36 9.38
C HIS A 310 -6.48 -11.47 8.89
N ILE A 311 -6.99 -12.28 9.78
CA ILE A 311 -7.90 -13.40 9.49
C ILE A 311 -9.25 -13.09 10.11
N GLY A 312 -10.31 -13.24 9.37
CA GLY A 312 -11.67 -12.90 9.76
C GLY A 312 -12.32 -11.98 8.73
N GLU A 313 -13.15 -11.08 9.20
CA GLU A 313 -13.89 -10.14 8.37
C GLU A 313 -14.09 -8.81 9.09
N GLY A 314 -14.34 -7.74 8.33
CA GLY A 314 -14.59 -6.41 8.86
C GLY A 314 -14.99 -5.42 7.76
N ASN A 315 -15.31 -4.20 8.19
CA ASN A 315 -15.61 -3.12 7.25
C ASN A 315 -14.37 -2.74 6.43
N ALA A 316 -14.61 -2.36 5.18
CA ALA A 316 -13.61 -1.72 4.33
C ALA A 316 -14.27 -0.58 3.57
N ASP A 317 -13.47 0.45 3.31
CA ASP A 317 -13.88 1.60 2.50
C ASP A 317 -12.95 1.69 1.29
N PHE A 318 -13.53 1.89 0.12
CA PHE A 318 -12.81 1.87 -1.15
C PHE A 318 -12.92 3.23 -1.81
N PHE A 319 -11.80 3.71 -2.33
CA PHE A 319 -11.72 4.94 -3.10
C PHE A 319 -11.07 4.63 -4.44
N MET A 320 -11.79 4.84 -5.51
CA MET A 320 -11.36 4.64 -6.89
C MET A 320 -12.25 5.44 -7.82
N GLY A 321 -11.70 5.96 -8.92
CA GLY A 321 -12.48 6.78 -9.85
C GLY A 321 -13.04 8.07 -9.26
N GLY A 322 -12.44 8.61 -8.19
CA GLY A 322 -12.92 9.83 -7.52
C GLY A 322 -14.16 9.65 -6.65
N VAL A 323 -14.52 8.40 -6.29
CA VAL A 323 -15.69 8.11 -5.44
C VAL A 323 -15.33 7.19 -4.28
N HIS A 324 -16.14 7.25 -3.23
CA HIS A 324 -16.11 6.37 -2.07
C HIS A 324 -17.18 5.29 -2.19
N ILE A 325 -16.81 4.05 -1.87
CA ILE A 325 -17.69 2.88 -1.81
C ILE A 325 -17.49 2.21 -0.46
N ALA A 326 -18.54 2.07 0.33
CA ALA A 326 -18.53 1.33 1.58
C ALA A 326 -18.72 -0.17 1.32
N GLY A 327 -17.94 -1.02 1.96
CA GLY A 327 -18.03 -2.47 1.80
C GLY A 327 -17.31 -3.24 2.89
N TYR A 328 -16.78 -4.42 2.56
CA TYR A 328 -16.18 -5.33 3.53
C TYR A 328 -14.89 -5.96 3.02
N TRP A 329 -14.12 -6.48 3.97
CA TRP A 329 -13.05 -7.41 3.69
C TRP A 329 -13.28 -8.73 4.43
N LYS A 330 -12.80 -9.84 3.84
CA LYS A 330 -12.80 -11.16 4.46
C LYS A 330 -11.56 -11.94 4.07
N ARG A 331 -10.96 -12.61 5.05
CA ARG A 331 -9.85 -13.55 4.85
C ARG A 331 -10.09 -14.79 5.69
N ALA A 332 -10.17 -15.95 5.04
CA ALA A 332 -10.62 -17.19 5.68
C ALA A 332 -9.56 -17.81 6.61
N ASP A 333 -8.29 -17.78 6.19
CA ASP A 333 -7.16 -18.38 6.92
C ASP A 333 -5.82 -17.71 6.60
N GLU A 334 -4.73 -18.28 7.10
CA GLU A 334 -3.37 -17.74 7.00
C GLU A 334 -2.85 -17.62 5.57
N THR A 335 -3.30 -18.50 4.68
CA THR A 335 -2.83 -18.60 3.28
C THR A 335 -3.86 -18.13 2.26
N SER A 336 -5.10 -17.90 2.70
CA SER A 336 -6.14 -17.35 1.85
C SER A 336 -5.86 -15.92 1.48
N ARG A 337 -6.27 -15.53 0.28
CA ARG A 337 -6.27 -14.12 -0.12
C ARG A 337 -7.30 -13.32 0.71
N THR A 338 -7.05 -12.05 0.89
CA THR A 338 -8.07 -11.12 1.34
C THR A 338 -9.02 -10.85 0.17
N VAL A 339 -10.32 -11.03 0.40
CA VAL A 339 -11.38 -10.69 -0.55
C VAL A 339 -12.02 -9.40 -0.11
N PHE A 340 -12.20 -8.49 -1.04
CA PHE A 340 -12.91 -7.22 -0.84
C PHE A 340 -14.28 -7.32 -1.47
N TYR A 341 -15.30 -6.86 -0.75
CA TYR A 341 -16.70 -6.96 -1.16
C TYR A 341 -17.33 -5.58 -1.25
N GLY A 342 -18.10 -5.38 -2.30
CA GLY A 342 -18.91 -4.18 -2.46
C GLY A 342 -20.14 -4.14 -1.55
N PRO A 343 -20.94 -3.07 -1.65
CA PRO A 343 -22.15 -2.90 -0.83
C PRO A 343 -23.25 -3.93 -1.11
N ASP A 344 -23.15 -4.65 -2.20
CA ASP A 344 -24.06 -5.73 -2.60
C ASP A 344 -23.61 -7.12 -2.09
N GLY A 345 -22.48 -7.22 -1.40
CA GLY A 345 -21.91 -8.47 -0.90
C GLY A 345 -21.21 -9.32 -1.94
N ASN A 346 -21.09 -8.86 -3.19
CA ASN A 346 -20.26 -9.48 -4.21
C ASN A 346 -18.81 -9.05 -4.10
N GLU A 347 -17.88 -9.85 -4.63
CA GLU A 347 -16.48 -9.43 -4.74
C GLU A 347 -16.38 -8.15 -5.56
N LEU A 348 -15.66 -7.16 -5.01
CA LEU A 348 -15.51 -5.85 -5.63
C LEU A 348 -14.53 -5.92 -6.80
N GLU A 349 -14.90 -5.34 -7.93
CA GLU A 349 -14.00 -5.10 -9.05
C GLU A 349 -13.21 -3.81 -8.81
N LEU A 350 -11.87 -3.92 -8.81
CA LEU A 350 -10.97 -2.79 -8.66
C LEU A 350 -10.68 -2.12 -10.01
N GLN A 351 -10.29 -0.86 -9.99
CA GLN A 351 -9.74 -0.20 -11.17
C GLN A 351 -8.34 -0.77 -11.48
N ARG A 352 -8.00 -0.90 -12.78
CA ARG A 352 -6.66 -1.37 -13.17
C ARG A 352 -5.60 -0.39 -12.74
N GLY A 353 -4.55 -0.88 -12.09
CA GLY A 353 -3.44 -0.07 -11.61
C GLY A 353 -3.01 -0.44 -10.20
N LYS A 354 -2.12 0.37 -9.64
CA LYS A 354 -1.56 0.17 -8.30
C LYS A 354 -2.60 0.39 -7.22
N THR A 355 -2.44 -0.34 -6.10
CA THR A 355 -3.36 -0.26 -4.96
C THR A 355 -2.62 0.11 -3.66
N LEU A 356 -3.14 1.10 -2.93
CA LEU A 356 -2.79 1.36 -1.53
C LEU A 356 -3.81 0.68 -0.61
N ILE A 357 -3.33 -0.15 0.32
CA ILE A 357 -4.17 -0.77 1.35
C ILE A 357 -3.70 -0.29 2.71
N SER A 358 -4.48 0.58 3.33
CA SER A 358 -4.25 1.06 4.70
C SER A 358 -4.99 0.16 5.68
N ILE A 359 -4.24 -0.65 6.44
CA ILE A 359 -4.78 -1.55 7.47
C ILE A 359 -4.80 -0.80 8.78
N ILE A 360 -5.98 -0.38 9.20
CA ILE A 360 -6.12 0.60 10.28
C ILE A 360 -6.89 0.04 11.49
N PRO A 361 -6.50 0.43 12.72
CA PRO A 361 -7.32 0.19 13.90
C PRO A 361 -8.58 1.08 13.87
N GLU A 362 -9.66 0.60 14.48
CA GLU A 362 -10.95 1.31 14.57
C GLU A 362 -10.86 2.75 15.10
N LYS A 363 -9.80 3.06 15.86
CA LYS A 363 -9.59 4.42 16.41
C LYS A 363 -8.99 5.41 15.40
N THR A 364 -8.45 4.94 14.28
CA THR A 364 -7.87 5.80 13.25
C THR A 364 -8.99 6.54 12.53
N VAL A 365 -8.89 7.85 12.50
CA VAL A 365 -9.90 8.69 11.84
C VAL A 365 -9.57 8.78 10.35
N VAL A 366 -10.58 8.52 9.53
CA VAL A 366 -10.50 8.71 8.08
C VAL A 366 -11.62 9.62 7.66
N THR A 367 -11.29 10.65 6.90
CA THR A 367 -12.27 11.57 6.32
C THR A 367 -12.06 11.70 4.82
N TYR A 368 -13.13 12.09 4.11
CA TYR A 368 -13.08 12.35 2.67
C TYR A 368 -14.03 13.49 2.28
N GLU A 369 -13.77 14.13 1.18
CA GLU A 369 -14.60 15.17 0.58
C GLU A 369 -14.56 15.12 -0.97
#